data_dac2fe641a4586d5b236714f7f9fa7f0
#
_entry.id   dac2fe641a4586d5b236714f7f9fa7f0
#
_cell.length_a   1.000
_cell.length_b   1.000
_cell.length_c   1.000
_cell.angle_alpha   90.00
_cell.angle_beta   90.00
_cell.angle_gamma   90.00
#
_symmetry.space_group_name_H-M   'P 1'
#
loop_
_entity.id
_entity.type
_entity.pdbx_description
1 polymer ?
#
loop_
_entity_poly.entity_id
_entity_poly.type
_entity_poly.pdbx_seq_one_letter_code
_entity_poly.pdbx_strand_id
1 'polypeptide(L)'
;MKLFDVYPLFDINVVRGKGCHVYDDKGNEYLDLYGGHAVISVGHTHPYYVEKLTKQLNQLSFYSNSVINTLQIELADKLGRASGYDDYSLFLINSGAEANENALKLASFHTGKKKVVSFAHSFHGRTSAAVNITDNPKIIAPINHTFEVVYLALNDIDACLLYTSDAADELDGVD
;
A
#
# COMPACT_ATOMS: atom_id res chain seq x y z
N MET A 1 9.30 -22.75 -18.16
CA MET A 1 9.79 -21.91 -17.05
C MET A 1 9.05 -22.30 -15.78
N LYS A 2 9.69 -22.17 -14.62
CA LYS A 2 9.04 -22.32 -13.30
C LYS A 2 8.82 -20.93 -12.70
N LEU A 3 7.81 -20.80 -11.83
CA LEU A 3 7.65 -19.60 -11.02
C LEU A 3 8.82 -19.48 -10.04
N PHE A 4 9.27 -18.25 -9.78
CA PHE A 4 10.27 -17.99 -8.78
C PHE A 4 9.65 -18.20 -7.39
N ASP A 5 10.31 -18.98 -6.55
CA ASP A 5 9.85 -19.32 -5.21
C ASP A 5 10.13 -18.16 -4.25
N VAL A 6 9.13 -17.33 -4.02
CA VAL A 6 9.22 -16.11 -3.16
C VAL A 6 8.49 -16.30 -1.85
N TYR A 7 7.42 -17.11 -1.83
CA TYR A 7 6.52 -17.24 -0.70
C TYR A 7 6.24 -18.70 -0.36
N PRO A 8 6.12 -19.04 0.93
CA PRO A 8 5.53 -20.33 1.29
C PRO A 8 4.07 -20.37 0.79
N LEU A 9 3.72 -21.43 0.06
CA LEU A 9 2.38 -21.62 -0.46
C LEU A 9 1.63 -22.65 0.40
N PHE A 10 0.33 -22.40 0.60
CA PHE A 10 -0.58 -23.45 1.07
C PHE A 10 -0.91 -24.38 -0.11
N ASP A 11 -1.01 -25.68 0.16
CA ASP A 11 -1.40 -26.68 -0.86
C ASP A 11 -2.92 -26.66 -1.11
N ILE A 12 -3.41 -25.51 -1.57
CA ILE A 12 -4.82 -25.26 -1.89
C ILE A 12 -4.86 -24.51 -3.22
N ASN A 13 -5.52 -25.08 -4.24
CA ASN A 13 -5.72 -24.44 -5.52
C ASN A 13 -7.13 -23.81 -5.58
N VAL A 14 -7.24 -22.55 -5.20
CA VAL A 14 -8.52 -21.81 -5.25
C VAL A 14 -8.86 -21.45 -6.69
N VAL A 15 -10.03 -21.90 -7.16
CA VAL A 15 -10.48 -21.70 -8.55
C VAL A 15 -11.78 -20.90 -8.69
N ARG A 16 -12.52 -20.68 -7.61
CA ARG A 16 -13.79 -19.95 -7.63
C ARG A 16 -14.03 -19.24 -6.30
N GLY A 17 -14.72 -18.10 -6.34
CA GLY A 17 -15.15 -17.39 -5.16
C GLY A 17 -16.53 -16.78 -5.31
N LYS A 18 -17.30 -16.65 -4.20
CA LYS A 18 -18.58 -15.95 -4.14
C LYS A 18 -18.79 -15.36 -2.76
N GLY A 19 -18.98 -14.05 -2.69
CA GLY A 19 -19.11 -13.35 -1.40
C GLY A 19 -17.89 -13.58 -0.52
N CYS A 20 -18.07 -14.13 0.67
CA CYS A 20 -16.98 -14.45 1.60
C CYS A 20 -16.51 -15.91 1.53
N HIS A 21 -16.86 -16.67 0.49
CA HIS A 21 -16.46 -18.06 0.32
C HIS A 21 -15.59 -18.24 -0.92
N VAL A 22 -14.62 -19.14 -0.81
CA VAL A 22 -13.79 -19.62 -1.93
C VAL A 22 -13.86 -21.14 -2.03
N TYR A 23 -13.58 -21.64 -3.20
CA TYR A 23 -13.69 -23.07 -3.52
C TYR A 23 -12.41 -23.53 -4.25
N ASP A 24 -11.88 -24.67 -3.84
CA ASP A 24 -10.74 -25.26 -4.50
C ASP A 24 -11.15 -26.12 -5.74
N ASP A 25 -10.15 -26.64 -6.44
CA ASP A 25 -10.30 -27.49 -7.61
C ASP A 25 -10.83 -28.90 -7.26
N LYS A 26 -10.87 -29.26 -5.96
CA LYS A 26 -11.46 -30.51 -5.43
C LYS A 26 -12.91 -30.31 -5.01
N GLY A 27 -13.43 -29.07 -5.07
CA GLY A 27 -14.80 -28.72 -4.70
C GLY A 27 -15.00 -28.42 -3.21
N ASN A 28 -13.94 -28.36 -2.42
CA ASN A 28 -14.04 -27.99 -1.02
C ASN A 28 -14.36 -26.48 -0.91
N GLU A 29 -15.22 -26.14 0.05
CA GLU A 29 -15.60 -24.75 0.38
C GLU A 29 -14.83 -24.26 1.59
N TYR A 30 -14.38 -23.02 1.53
CA TYR A 30 -13.67 -22.35 2.61
C TYR A 30 -14.29 -20.97 2.88
N LEU A 31 -14.46 -20.63 4.15
CA LEU A 31 -14.78 -19.27 4.56
C LEU A 31 -13.50 -18.41 4.44
N ASP A 32 -13.53 -17.43 3.55
CA ASP A 32 -12.39 -16.54 3.30
C ASP A 32 -12.40 -15.34 4.25
N LEU A 33 -11.71 -15.46 5.38
CA LEU A 33 -11.44 -14.37 6.32
C LEU A 33 -10.18 -13.57 5.98
N TYR A 34 -9.48 -13.96 4.92
CA TYR A 34 -8.23 -13.34 4.49
C TYR A 34 -8.44 -12.30 3.37
N GLY A 35 -9.41 -12.55 2.49
CA GLY A 35 -9.76 -11.65 1.38
C GLY A 35 -8.61 -11.32 0.43
N GLY A 36 -7.63 -12.23 0.27
CA GLY A 36 -6.45 -11.99 -0.55
C GLY A 36 -5.66 -10.76 -0.09
N HIS A 37 -5.15 -10.74 1.12
CA HIS A 37 -4.53 -9.58 1.80
C HIS A 37 -5.51 -8.40 1.98
N ALA A 38 -6.78 -8.68 2.29
CA ALA A 38 -7.86 -7.69 2.46
C ALA A 38 -8.16 -6.85 1.19
N VAL A 39 -7.80 -7.34 0.00
CA VAL A 39 -8.02 -6.63 -1.28
C VAL A 39 -9.46 -6.74 -1.76
N ILE A 40 -10.11 -7.90 -1.56
CA ILE A 40 -11.49 -8.15 -2.01
C ILE A 40 -12.50 -7.70 -0.94
N SER A 41 -12.53 -6.40 -0.65
CA SER A 41 -13.38 -5.82 0.40
C SER A 41 -14.89 -5.93 0.15
N VAL A 42 -15.33 -6.02 -1.11
CA VAL A 42 -16.74 -6.18 -1.50
C VAL A 42 -17.17 -7.63 -1.65
N GLY A 43 -16.26 -8.58 -1.40
CA GLY A 43 -16.46 -10.01 -1.60
C GLY A 43 -16.22 -10.47 -3.04
N HIS A 44 -15.95 -11.77 -3.17
CA HIS A 44 -15.65 -12.40 -4.46
C HIS A 44 -16.85 -12.33 -5.41
N THR A 45 -16.58 -12.00 -6.67
CA THR A 45 -17.57 -11.96 -7.77
C THR A 45 -18.82 -11.13 -7.46
N HIS A 46 -18.65 -10.00 -6.74
CA HIS A 46 -19.78 -9.10 -6.46
C HIS A 46 -20.43 -8.64 -7.79
N PRO A 47 -21.75 -8.87 -8.00
CA PRO A 47 -22.35 -8.73 -9.32
C PRO A 47 -22.23 -7.31 -9.91
N TYR A 48 -22.42 -6.27 -9.10
CA TYR A 48 -22.25 -4.88 -9.52
C TYR A 48 -20.81 -4.57 -9.94
N TYR A 49 -19.82 -5.06 -9.18
CA TYR A 49 -18.41 -4.89 -9.51
C TYR A 49 -18.05 -5.56 -10.84
N VAL A 50 -18.48 -6.82 -11.01
CA VAL A 50 -18.27 -7.58 -12.27
C VAL A 50 -18.93 -6.88 -13.46
N GLU A 51 -20.18 -6.43 -13.31
CA GLU A 51 -20.90 -5.69 -14.35
C GLU A 51 -20.12 -4.43 -14.78
N LYS A 52 -19.71 -3.59 -13.83
CA LYS A 52 -18.99 -2.34 -14.11
C LYS A 52 -17.66 -2.57 -14.79
N LEU A 53 -16.87 -3.53 -14.31
CA LEU A 53 -15.61 -3.90 -14.95
C LEU A 53 -15.80 -4.43 -16.36
N THR A 54 -16.74 -5.35 -16.54
CA THR A 54 -17.03 -5.93 -17.87
C THR A 54 -17.47 -4.85 -18.86
N LYS A 55 -18.33 -3.94 -18.43
CA LYS A 55 -18.75 -2.80 -19.25
C LYS A 55 -17.56 -1.93 -19.66
N GLN A 56 -16.71 -1.57 -18.71
CA GLN A 56 -15.55 -0.72 -18.99
C GLN A 56 -14.53 -1.41 -19.89
N LEU A 57 -14.25 -2.69 -19.68
CA LEU A 57 -13.34 -3.46 -20.53
C LEU A 57 -13.81 -3.55 -21.98
N ASN A 58 -15.13 -3.61 -22.22
CA ASN A 58 -15.69 -3.59 -23.56
C ASN A 58 -15.68 -2.21 -24.24
N GLN A 59 -15.47 -1.13 -23.49
CA GLN A 59 -15.35 0.24 -24.02
C GLN A 59 -13.89 0.65 -24.23
N LEU A 60 -13.12 0.58 -23.17
CA LEU A 60 -11.70 0.97 -23.15
C LEU A 60 -11.04 0.36 -21.92
N SER A 61 -10.17 -0.63 -22.11
CA SER A 61 -9.49 -1.33 -21.02
C SER A 61 -8.34 -0.53 -20.43
N PHE A 62 -7.62 0.23 -21.25
CA PHE A 62 -6.47 1.03 -20.84
C PHE A 62 -6.24 2.21 -21.79
N TYR A 63 -5.83 3.34 -21.22
CA TYR A 63 -5.19 4.43 -21.95
C TYR A 63 -4.18 5.17 -21.04
N SER A 64 -3.32 5.98 -21.67
CA SER A 64 -2.26 6.73 -20.98
C SER A 64 -2.82 7.85 -20.10
N ASN A 65 -2.13 8.13 -18.97
CA ASN A 65 -2.39 9.31 -18.13
C ASN A 65 -2.04 10.66 -18.78
N SER A 66 -1.60 10.66 -20.04
CA SER A 66 -1.35 11.88 -20.81
C SER A 66 -2.62 12.54 -21.37
N VAL A 67 -3.78 11.93 -21.15
CA VAL A 67 -5.09 12.47 -21.53
C VAL A 67 -6.05 12.51 -20.34
N ILE A 68 -7.10 13.33 -20.47
CA ILE A 68 -8.13 13.43 -19.43
C ILE A 68 -8.86 12.10 -19.30
N ASN A 69 -9.00 11.62 -18.07
CA ASN A 69 -9.79 10.45 -17.72
C ASN A 69 -10.91 10.86 -16.75
N THR A 70 -12.13 10.92 -17.26
CA THR A 70 -13.31 11.35 -16.47
C THR A 70 -13.61 10.42 -15.31
N LEU A 71 -13.31 9.11 -15.39
CA LEU A 71 -13.51 8.17 -14.29
C LEU A 71 -12.57 8.46 -13.12
N GLN A 72 -11.35 8.91 -13.39
CA GLN A 72 -10.43 9.32 -12.32
C GLN A 72 -10.91 10.60 -11.61
N ILE A 73 -11.45 11.56 -12.39
CA ILE A 73 -12.02 12.80 -11.84
C ILE A 73 -13.24 12.47 -10.97
N GLU A 74 -14.15 11.64 -11.44
CA GLU A 74 -15.31 11.19 -10.67
C GLU A 74 -14.92 10.43 -9.41
N LEU A 75 -13.87 9.61 -9.48
CA LEU A 75 -13.35 8.87 -8.31
C LEU A 75 -12.81 9.85 -7.26
N ALA A 76 -12.00 10.82 -7.68
CA ALA A 76 -11.43 11.83 -6.78
C ALA A 76 -12.54 12.60 -6.04
N ASP A 77 -13.55 13.06 -6.76
CA ASP A 77 -14.69 13.79 -6.22
C ASP A 77 -15.54 12.92 -5.25
N LYS A 78 -15.86 11.68 -5.63
CA LYS A 78 -16.59 10.75 -4.76
C LYS A 78 -15.82 10.37 -3.51
N LEU A 79 -14.52 10.11 -3.65
CA LEU A 79 -13.67 9.73 -2.53
C LEU A 79 -13.46 10.89 -1.56
N GLY A 80 -13.24 12.11 -2.08
CA GLY A 80 -13.13 13.32 -1.27
C GLY A 80 -14.38 13.52 -0.42
N ARG A 81 -15.56 13.52 -1.04
CA ARG A 81 -16.83 13.65 -0.29
C ARG A 81 -17.07 12.53 0.71
N ALA A 82 -16.76 11.29 0.36
CA ALA A 82 -16.99 10.15 1.24
C ALA A 82 -16.05 10.12 2.45
N SER A 83 -14.83 10.63 2.30
CA SER A 83 -13.82 10.67 3.37
C SER A 83 -13.83 11.96 4.18
N GLY A 84 -14.47 13.03 3.70
CA GLY A 84 -14.42 14.36 4.29
C GLY A 84 -13.12 15.13 3.97
N TYR A 85 -12.36 14.68 2.95
CA TYR A 85 -11.12 15.30 2.47
C TYR A 85 -11.28 15.82 1.03
N ASP A 86 -12.36 16.53 0.74
CA ASP A 86 -12.71 17.04 -0.57
C ASP A 86 -11.82 18.21 -1.06
N ASP A 87 -11.05 18.82 -0.16
CA ASP A 87 -10.00 19.81 -0.45
C ASP A 87 -8.61 19.19 -0.72
N TYR A 88 -8.46 17.85 -0.58
CA TYR A 88 -7.23 17.15 -0.87
C TYR A 88 -7.12 16.73 -2.33
N SER A 89 -5.90 16.55 -2.81
CA SER A 89 -5.63 16.02 -4.15
C SER A 89 -5.40 14.51 -4.12
N LEU A 90 -6.05 13.78 -5.02
CA LEU A 90 -5.87 12.34 -5.17
C LEU A 90 -4.74 12.03 -6.17
N PHE A 91 -3.77 11.23 -5.76
CA PHE A 91 -2.76 10.64 -6.62
C PHE A 91 -2.93 9.13 -6.69
N LEU A 92 -3.28 8.61 -7.87
CA LEU A 92 -3.51 7.18 -8.09
C LEU A 92 -2.21 6.47 -8.46
N ILE A 93 -2.00 5.33 -7.83
CA ILE A 93 -0.83 4.47 -8.01
C ILE A 93 -1.28 2.99 -8.00
N ASN A 94 -0.35 2.04 -8.27
CA ASN A 94 -0.72 0.65 -8.48
C ASN A 94 -0.66 -0.22 -7.20
N SER A 95 0.02 0.25 -6.15
CA SER A 95 0.20 -0.56 -4.94
C SER A 95 0.41 0.30 -3.69
N GLY A 96 0.19 -0.29 -2.51
CA GLY A 96 0.51 0.36 -1.23
C GLY A 96 2.00 0.70 -1.09
N ALA A 97 2.90 -0.12 -1.66
CA ALA A 97 4.32 0.18 -1.68
C ALA A 97 4.62 1.46 -2.46
N GLU A 98 4.02 1.64 -3.65
CA GLU A 98 4.15 2.87 -4.44
C GLU A 98 3.52 4.08 -3.75
N ALA A 99 2.43 3.89 -3.00
CA ALA A 99 1.85 4.95 -2.17
C ALA A 99 2.86 5.44 -1.13
N ASN A 100 3.48 4.52 -0.40
CA ASN A 100 4.49 4.84 0.61
C ASN A 100 5.72 5.51 -0.03
N GLU A 101 6.22 5.01 -1.17
CA GLU A 101 7.32 5.64 -1.91
C GLU A 101 7.02 7.11 -2.24
N ASN A 102 5.84 7.37 -2.78
CA ASN A 102 5.46 8.73 -3.19
C ASN A 102 5.17 9.64 -2.00
N ALA A 103 4.58 9.12 -0.92
CA ALA A 103 4.37 9.87 0.32
C ALA A 103 5.71 10.30 0.95
N LEU A 104 6.67 9.39 1.07
CA LEU A 104 8.02 9.68 1.57
C LEU A 104 8.72 10.71 0.68
N LYS A 105 8.63 10.54 -0.63
CA LYS A 105 9.22 11.45 -1.61
C LYS A 105 8.63 12.87 -1.49
N LEU A 106 7.30 12.99 -1.40
CA LEU A 106 6.64 14.28 -1.24
C LEU A 106 7.00 14.93 0.09
N ALA A 107 7.00 14.17 1.19
CA ALA A 107 7.41 14.66 2.50
C ALA A 107 8.86 15.17 2.47
N SER A 108 9.77 14.43 1.85
CA SER A 108 11.17 14.83 1.72
C SER A 108 11.34 16.09 0.86
N PHE A 109 10.59 16.23 -0.24
CA PHE A 109 10.59 17.47 -1.03
C PHE A 109 10.10 18.68 -0.23
N HIS A 110 9.05 18.49 0.56
CA HIS A 110 8.46 19.57 1.36
C HIS A 110 9.35 20.01 2.52
N THR A 111 9.97 19.05 3.22
CA THR A 111 10.72 19.31 4.45
C THR A 111 12.23 19.46 4.24
N GLY A 112 12.78 18.99 3.12
CA GLY A 112 14.23 18.85 2.92
C GLY A 112 14.88 17.71 3.72
N LYS A 113 14.11 17.04 4.60
CA LYS A 113 14.60 15.99 5.50
C LYS A 113 14.63 14.62 4.79
N LYS A 114 15.53 13.75 5.27
CA LYS A 114 15.71 12.38 4.72
C LYS A 114 15.64 11.28 5.80
N LYS A 115 15.66 11.64 7.09
CA LYS A 115 15.45 10.70 8.19
C LYS A 115 13.97 10.37 8.33
N VAL A 116 13.63 9.11 8.50
CA VAL A 116 12.25 8.62 8.61
C VAL A 116 12.06 7.87 9.92
N VAL A 117 10.96 8.13 10.58
CA VAL A 117 10.51 7.35 11.74
C VAL A 117 9.50 6.30 11.25
N SER A 118 9.68 5.06 11.67
CA SER A 118 8.80 3.93 11.41
C SER A 118 8.50 3.19 12.71
N PHE A 119 7.53 2.27 12.72
CA PHE A 119 7.25 1.46 13.90
C PHE A 119 7.90 0.08 13.81
N ALA A 120 8.35 -0.42 14.97
CA ALA A 120 8.82 -1.79 15.09
C ALA A 120 7.74 -2.78 14.62
N HIS A 121 8.17 -3.86 13.97
CA HIS A 121 7.32 -4.88 13.37
C HIS A 121 6.39 -4.40 12.25
N SER A 122 6.61 -3.21 11.69
CA SER A 122 5.80 -2.69 10.59
C SER A 122 6.25 -3.23 9.24
N PHE A 123 5.30 -3.27 8.30
CA PHE A 123 5.54 -3.61 6.89
C PHE A 123 4.94 -2.53 5.99
N HIS A 124 5.78 -1.98 5.10
CA HIS A 124 5.38 -0.87 4.21
C HIS A 124 5.51 -1.18 2.72
N GLY A 125 6.08 -2.31 2.38
CA GLY A 125 6.26 -2.74 1.00
C GLY A 125 7.66 -3.29 0.72
N ARG A 126 7.93 -3.56 -0.56
CA ARG A 126 9.19 -4.18 -1.02
C ARG A 126 9.87 -3.37 -2.11
N THR A 127 9.38 -2.21 -2.45
CA THR A 127 10.07 -1.22 -3.28
C THR A 127 11.14 -0.50 -2.46
N SER A 128 11.99 0.29 -3.08
CA SER A 128 13.27 0.73 -2.48
C SER A 128 13.11 1.46 -1.14
N ALA A 129 12.37 2.57 -1.09
CA ALA A 129 12.16 3.29 0.17
C ALA A 129 11.17 2.58 1.09
N ALA A 130 10.12 1.97 0.55
CA ALA A 130 9.13 1.24 1.34
C ALA A 130 9.73 0.02 2.06
N VAL A 131 10.69 -0.71 1.43
CA VAL A 131 11.37 -1.80 2.10
C VAL A 131 12.36 -1.30 3.15
N ASN A 132 13.01 -0.14 2.92
CA ASN A 132 13.96 0.44 3.87
C ASN A 132 13.27 0.84 5.19
N ILE A 133 12.00 1.24 5.15
CA ILE A 133 11.19 1.55 6.34
C ILE A 133 10.40 0.36 6.89
N THR A 134 10.54 -0.82 6.31
CA THR A 134 9.94 -2.07 6.78
C THR A 134 10.88 -2.71 7.80
N ASP A 135 10.36 -3.00 9.02
CA ASP A 135 11.15 -3.64 10.06
C ASP A 135 11.30 -5.16 9.83
N ASN A 136 12.04 -5.50 8.78
CA ASN A 136 12.40 -6.87 8.46
C ASN A 136 13.74 -6.93 7.70
N PRO A 137 14.88 -7.05 8.40
CA PRO A 137 16.20 -7.05 7.76
C PRO A 137 16.42 -8.16 6.74
N LYS A 138 15.62 -9.24 6.78
CA LYS A 138 15.75 -10.37 5.84
C LYS A 138 15.35 -10.03 4.42
N ILE A 139 14.57 -8.97 4.21
CA ILE A 139 14.08 -8.56 2.88
C ILE A 139 14.68 -7.24 2.40
N ILE A 140 15.53 -6.60 3.21
CA ILE A 140 16.21 -5.35 2.87
C ILE A 140 17.55 -5.69 2.23
N ALA A 141 17.67 -5.47 0.92
CA ALA A 141 18.95 -5.66 0.22
C ALA A 141 19.88 -4.46 0.48
N PRO A 142 21.22 -4.62 0.36
CA PRO A 142 22.17 -3.52 0.56
C PRO A 142 21.85 -2.24 -0.24
N ILE A 143 21.34 -2.39 -1.45
CA ILE A 143 20.92 -1.27 -2.32
C ILE A 143 19.72 -0.48 -1.75
N ASN A 144 18.97 -1.03 -0.80
CA ASN A 144 17.79 -0.40 -0.22
C ASN A 144 18.11 0.50 0.99
N HIS A 145 19.32 0.39 1.56
CA HIS A 145 19.78 1.24 2.67
C HIS A 145 20.18 2.64 2.16
N THR A 146 19.19 3.46 1.82
CA THR A 146 19.41 4.75 1.14
C THR A 146 19.28 5.94 2.08
N PHE A 147 18.67 5.80 3.24
CA PHE A 147 18.50 6.82 4.27
C PHE A 147 18.33 6.18 5.65
N GLU A 148 18.51 7.00 6.69
CA GLU A 148 18.37 6.57 8.08
C GLU A 148 16.90 6.34 8.44
N VAL A 149 16.63 5.22 9.12
CA VAL A 149 15.32 4.87 9.65
C VAL A 149 15.43 4.62 11.15
N VAL A 150 14.57 5.27 11.93
CA VAL A 150 14.43 5.03 13.36
C VAL A 150 13.15 4.23 13.60
N TYR A 151 13.27 3.09 14.27
CA TYR A 151 12.13 2.26 14.62
C TYR A 151 11.71 2.51 16.06
N LEU A 152 10.46 2.94 16.26
CA LEU A 152 9.85 3.17 17.56
C LEU A 152 8.91 2.03 17.92
N ALA A 153 8.80 1.73 19.22
CA ALA A 153 7.76 0.82 19.67
C ALA A 153 6.37 1.44 19.48
N LEU A 154 5.38 0.62 19.13
CA LEU A 154 4.00 1.11 19.02
C LEU A 154 3.52 1.57 20.41
N ASN A 155 2.84 2.71 20.46
CA ASN A 155 2.35 3.38 21.68
C ASN A 155 3.44 3.95 22.61
N ASP A 156 4.69 4.04 22.20
CA ASP A 156 5.74 4.77 22.90
C ASP A 156 5.65 6.26 22.54
N ILE A 157 4.80 6.97 23.28
CA ILE A 157 4.52 8.39 23.05
C ILE A 157 5.75 9.24 23.34
N ASP A 158 6.50 8.92 24.40
CA ASP A 158 7.68 9.68 24.81
C ASP A 158 8.78 9.61 23.74
N ALA A 159 9.07 8.41 23.23
CA ALA A 159 10.00 8.25 22.11
C ALA A 159 9.50 8.97 20.84
N CYS A 160 8.21 8.93 20.56
CA CYS A 160 7.64 9.62 19.40
C CYS A 160 7.80 11.15 19.53
N LEU A 161 7.53 11.72 20.69
CA LEU A 161 7.67 13.15 20.95
C LEU A 161 9.13 13.62 20.87
N LEU A 162 10.08 12.79 21.29
CA LEU A 162 11.51 13.10 21.18
C LEU A 162 11.94 13.36 19.72
N TYR A 163 11.39 12.60 18.76
CA TYR A 163 11.72 12.74 17.33
C TYR A 163 10.85 13.75 16.56
N THR A 164 9.80 14.29 17.19
CA THR A 164 8.89 15.25 16.55
C THR A 164 8.97 16.65 17.17
N SER A 165 9.72 16.82 18.28
CA SER A 165 9.93 18.13 18.90
C SER A 165 11.10 18.89 18.26
N ASP A 166 11.06 20.22 18.33
CA ASP A 166 12.14 21.10 17.85
C ASP A 166 13.51 20.82 18.50
N ALA A 167 13.51 20.24 19.70
CA ALA A 167 14.75 19.82 20.38
C ALA A 167 15.53 18.72 19.64
N ALA A 168 14.86 17.94 18.77
CA ALA A 168 15.55 16.95 17.93
C ALA A 168 16.26 17.60 16.71
N ASP A 169 15.84 18.77 16.30
CA ASP A 169 16.44 19.51 15.19
C ASP A 169 17.69 20.30 15.62
N GLU A 170 17.84 20.59 16.92
CA GLU A 170 19.02 21.32 17.46
C GLU A 170 20.24 20.41 17.70
N LEU A 171 20.07 19.10 17.74
CA LEU A 171 21.19 18.13 17.91
C LEU A 171 22.03 17.92 16.64
N ASP A 172 21.51 18.26 15.48
CA ASP A 172 22.23 18.16 14.20
C ASP A 172 23.06 19.44 13.88
N GLY A 173 23.11 20.42 14.77
CA GLY A 173 23.76 21.73 14.59
C GLY A 173 25.02 21.95 15.42
N VAL A 174 25.68 20.94 15.97
CA VAL A 174 26.96 21.10 16.67
C VAL A 174 28.04 20.33 15.94
N ASP A 175 28.84 21.05 15.16
CA ASP A 175 30.21 20.68 14.80
C ASP A 175 31.13 20.75 16.01
#